data_6fb84f2f8df4a2aa2ab2b1d21e8a7a71
#
_entry.id   6fb84f2f8df4a2aa2ab2b1d21e8a7a71
#
_cell.length_a   1.000
_cell.length_b   1.000
_cell.length_c   1.000
_cell.angle_alpha   90.00
_cell.angle_beta   90.00
_cell.angle_gamma   90.00
#
_symmetry.space_group_name_H-M   'P 1'
#
loop_
_entity.id
_entity.type
_entity.pdbx_description
1 polymer ?
#
loop_
_entity_poly.entity_id
_entity_poly.type
_entity_poly.pdbx_seq_one_letter_code
_entity_poly.pdbx_strand_id
1 'polypeptide(L)'
;MKRYFVLVVVALGLFFTACDEEENLNSSVWIGSESESNVIAQLDTLYLDARIENLSGAMRYLWTVDGKEVSTASTYKFSQPKTGEYVIGLAVSDDKGENLQTTMTAKVEGRFGKGAFILNEGNMGNETGTLTFVDSKGIAVDSAYYRVNQTLLGNVCQDLFISDNKMYILSQNGAKNGGEGLLTIANATSLEKEKVYDNTTLSWPSNLAVVGENLYIRDNNGVYMLDTSTEVLTFVEGTKGALKNRMAVVGDKAFV
;
A
#
# COMPACT_ATOMS: atom_id res chain seq x y z
N MET A 1 -95.27 4.80 -52.12
CA MET A 1 -94.09 5.70 -52.24
C MET A 1 -93.08 5.33 -51.17
N LYS A 2 -92.00 4.68 -51.51
CA LYS A 2 -90.94 4.29 -50.60
C LYS A 2 -89.85 5.35 -50.68
N ARG A 3 -89.56 6.03 -49.61
CA ARG A 3 -88.44 6.99 -49.45
C ARG A 3 -87.16 6.19 -48.98
N TYR A 4 -86.14 6.19 -49.80
CA TYR A 4 -84.84 5.71 -49.41
C TYR A 4 -84.06 6.83 -48.77
N PHE A 5 -83.57 6.55 -47.50
CA PHE A 5 -82.66 7.41 -46.78
C PHE A 5 -81.26 6.99 -47.10
N VAL A 6 -80.47 7.81 -47.75
CA VAL A 6 -79.09 7.58 -48.00
C VAL A 6 -78.30 8.13 -46.81
N LEU A 7 -77.67 7.23 -46.07
CA LEU A 7 -76.76 7.56 -44.97
C LEU A 7 -75.36 7.77 -45.51
N VAL A 8 -74.84 9.01 -45.52
CA VAL A 8 -73.45 9.31 -45.86
C VAL A 8 -72.67 9.19 -44.61
N VAL A 9 -71.83 8.14 -44.54
CA VAL A 9 -70.80 7.95 -43.46
C VAL A 9 -69.55 8.70 -43.87
N VAL A 10 -69.28 9.83 -43.19
CA VAL A 10 -68.04 10.57 -43.31
C VAL A 10 -67.02 9.83 -42.37
N ALA A 11 -66.13 9.09 -42.94
CA ALA A 11 -64.98 8.50 -42.19
C ALA A 11 -63.97 9.62 -41.90
N LEU A 12 -63.96 10.10 -40.66
CA LEU A 12 -62.90 11.00 -40.15
C LEU A 12 -61.66 10.15 -39.88
N GLY A 13 -60.69 10.16 -40.77
CA GLY A 13 -59.34 9.52 -40.55
C GLY A 13 -58.62 10.33 -39.50
N LEU A 14 -58.53 9.77 -38.28
CA LEU A 14 -57.58 10.23 -37.24
C LEU A 14 -56.19 9.74 -37.64
N PHE A 15 -55.33 10.62 -38.17
CA PHE A 15 -53.91 10.41 -38.25
C PHE A 15 -53.37 10.54 -36.84
N PHE A 16 -53.09 9.42 -36.20
CA PHE A 16 -52.21 9.40 -35.03
C PHE A 16 -50.79 9.59 -35.58
N THR A 17 -50.25 10.80 -35.47
CA THR A 17 -48.82 10.99 -35.51
C THR A 17 -48.29 10.43 -34.19
N ALA A 18 -47.75 9.21 -34.22
CA ALA A 18 -46.89 8.76 -33.16
C ALA A 18 -45.66 9.67 -33.20
N CYS A 19 -45.58 10.63 -32.28
CA CYS A 19 -44.30 11.16 -31.90
C CYS A 19 -43.59 10.00 -31.19
N ASP A 20 -42.62 9.38 -31.82
CA ASP A 20 -41.59 8.70 -31.11
C ASP A 20 -40.86 9.77 -30.27
N GLU A 21 -41.21 9.89 -29.00
CA GLU A 21 -40.37 10.53 -28.03
C GLU A 21 -39.14 9.63 -27.98
N GLU A 22 -38.07 10.01 -28.69
CA GLU A 22 -36.72 9.49 -28.37
C GLU A 22 -36.51 9.81 -26.92
N GLU A 23 -36.63 8.79 -26.04
CA GLU A 23 -36.17 8.90 -24.67
C GLU A 23 -34.69 9.30 -24.76
N ASN A 24 -34.39 10.54 -24.40
CA ASN A 24 -33.03 11.06 -24.32
C ASN A 24 -32.38 10.36 -23.13
N LEU A 25 -31.95 9.11 -23.35
CA LEU A 25 -31.22 8.30 -22.36
C LEU A 25 -29.90 8.98 -22.12
N ASN A 26 -29.76 9.63 -20.96
CA ASN A 26 -28.51 10.25 -20.57
C ASN A 26 -27.37 9.20 -20.52
N SER A 27 -26.25 9.50 -21.16
CA SER A 27 -25.06 8.70 -21.10
C SER A 27 -24.47 8.73 -19.68
N SER A 28 -24.01 7.60 -19.19
CA SER A 28 -23.39 7.51 -17.86
C SER A 28 -22.16 6.60 -17.85
N VAL A 29 -21.25 6.90 -16.93
CA VAL A 29 -20.05 6.09 -16.67
C VAL A 29 -19.84 5.93 -15.18
N TRP A 30 -19.46 4.71 -14.74
CA TRP A 30 -19.03 4.46 -13.37
C TRP A 30 -17.93 3.41 -13.34
N ILE A 31 -17.20 3.38 -12.22
CA ILE A 31 -16.15 2.39 -11.96
C ILE A 31 -16.79 1.18 -11.29
N GLY A 32 -16.75 0.03 -11.95
CA GLY A 32 -17.11 -1.27 -11.39
C GLY A 32 -15.95 -1.91 -10.64
N SER A 33 -16.28 -2.73 -9.65
CA SER A 33 -15.32 -3.56 -8.92
C SER A 33 -15.89 -4.97 -8.73
N GLU A 34 -15.01 -5.98 -8.76
CA GLU A 34 -15.36 -7.35 -8.36
C GLU A 34 -15.51 -7.48 -6.83
N SER A 35 -14.95 -6.54 -6.08
CA SER A 35 -15.03 -6.49 -4.62
C SER A 35 -16.19 -5.62 -4.17
N GLU A 36 -16.90 -6.02 -3.13
CA GLU A 36 -17.91 -5.19 -2.46
C GLU A 36 -17.28 -4.04 -1.65
N SER A 37 -15.97 -4.07 -1.44
CA SER A 37 -15.22 -3.09 -0.66
C SER A 37 -14.14 -2.42 -1.49
N ASN A 38 -14.02 -1.10 -1.34
CA ASN A 38 -12.90 -0.32 -1.88
C ASN A 38 -11.70 -0.27 -0.91
N VAL A 39 -11.71 -1.09 0.15
CA VAL A 39 -10.59 -1.21 1.10
C VAL A 39 -9.82 -2.47 0.80
N ILE A 40 -8.52 -2.33 0.57
CA ILE A 40 -7.59 -3.44 0.32
C ILE A 40 -6.38 -3.34 1.24
N ALA A 41 -5.70 -4.47 1.47
CA ALA A 41 -4.41 -4.45 2.13
C ALA A 41 -3.29 -4.01 1.16
N GLN A 42 -2.21 -3.47 1.70
CA GLN A 42 -1.01 -3.16 0.92
C GLN A 42 -0.60 -4.35 0.04
N LEU A 43 -0.17 -4.07 -1.19
CA LEU A 43 0.28 -5.05 -2.19
C LEU A 43 -0.82 -5.98 -2.73
N ASP A 44 -2.05 -5.91 -2.21
CA ASP A 44 -3.19 -6.58 -2.83
C ASP A 44 -3.67 -5.82 -4.07
N THR A 45 -4.50 -6.46 -4.87
CA THR A 45 -5.01 -5.88 -6.12
C THR A 45 -6.52 -5.71 -6.06
N LEU A 46 -6.99 -4.51 -6.35
CA LEU A 46 -8.39 -4.20 -6.63
C LEU A 46 -8.59 -4.23 -8.15
N TYR A 47 -9.46 -5.12 -8.62
CA TYR A 47 -9.80 -5.24 -10.04
C TYR A 47 -10.97 -4.31 -10.37
N LEU A 48 -10.76 -3.41 -11.33
CA LEU A 48 -11.69 -2.37 -11.72
C LEU A 48 -12.04 -2.48 -13.20
N ASP A 49 -13.29 -2.19 -13.53
CA ASP A 49 -13.81 -2.14 -14.90
C ASP A 49 -14.57 -0.84 -15.16
N ALA A 50 -14.50 -0.35 -16.40
CA ALA A 50 -15.30 0.76 -16.85
C ALA A 50 -16.71 0.28 -17.22
N ARG A 51 -17.73 0.75 -16.52
CA ARG A 51 -19.13 0.47 -16.81
C ARG A 51 -19.76 1.69 -17.46
N ILE A 52 -20.47 1.45 -18.55
CA ILE A 52 -20.94 2.50 -19.43
C ILE A 52 -22.39 2.20 -19.82
N GLU A 53 -23.24 3.22 -19.80
CA GLU A 53 -24.58 3.16 -20.36
C GLU A 53 -24.77 4.29 -21.37
N ASN A 54 -25.51 4.00 -22.44
CA ASN A 54 -25.97 4.91 -23.49
C ASN A 54 -24.84 5.65 -24.25
N LEU A 55 -23.58 5.16 -24.20
CA LEU A 55 -22.52 5.55 -25.14
C LEU A 55 -22.42 4.52 -26.28
N SER A 56 -22.04 4.97 -27.46
CA SER A 56 -21.96 4.10 -28.63
C SER A 56 -20.78 4.47 -29.52
N GLY A 57 -20.23 3.46 -30.25
CA GLY A 57 -19.07 3.63 -31.12
C GLY A 57 -17.78 3.19 -30.48
N ALA A 58 -16.65 3.71 -30.99
CA ALA A 58 -15.32 3.36 -30.49
C ALA A 58 -15.00 4.15 -29.21
N MET A 59 -14.77 3.42 -28.11
CA MET A 59 -14.49 3.99 -26.80
C MET A 59 -13.00 4.16 -26.56
N ARG A 60 -12.63 5.27 -25.91
CA ARG A 60 -11.29 5.52 -25.37
C ARG A 60 -11.41 5.68 -23.86
N TYR A 61 -10.51 5.06 -23.14
CA TYR A 61 -10.49 5.05 -21.69
C TYR A 61 -9.23 5.76 -21.19
N LEU A 62 -9.34 6.44 -20.06
CA LEU A 62 -8.20 7.00 -19.34
C LEU A 62 -8.42 6.83 -17.84
N TRP A 63 -7.58 6.00 -17.22
CA TRP A 63 -7.54 5.83 -15.78
C TRP A 63 -6.48 6.72 -15.18
N THR A 64 -6.79 7.30 -14.04
CA THR A 64 -5.85 8.08 -13.24
C THR A 64 -5.84 7.60 -11.79
N VAL A 65 -4.71 7.77 -11.11
CA VAL A 65 -4.59 7.64 -9.65
C VAL A 65 -3.99 8.93 -9.13
N ASP A 66 -4.69 9.62 -8.24
CA ASP A 66 -4.32 10.94 -7.72
C ASP A 66 -3.97 11.92 -8.85
N GLY A 67 -4.74 11.87 -9.94
CA GLY A 67 -4.57 12.70 -11.13
C GLY A 67 -3.46 12.29 -12.08
N LYS A 68 -2.68 11.24 -11.78
CA LYS A 68 -1.65 10.70 -12.67
C LYS A 68 -2.23 9.61 -13.56
N GLU A 69 -1.98 9.69 -14.86
CA GLU A 69 -2.39 8.68 -15.83
C GLU A 69 -1.70 7.33 -15.55
N VAL A 70 -2.49 6.24 -15.55
CA VAL A 70 -2.01 4.90 -15.21
C VAL A 70 -2.40 3.83 -16.22
N SER A 71 -3.52 4.00 -16.95
CA SER A 71 -3.98 3.02 -17.95
C SER A 71 -4.94 3.64 -18.96
N THR A 72 -4.98 3.06 -20.18
CA THR A 72 -5.96 3.36 -21.23
C THR A 72 -6.81 2.15 -21.63
N ALA A 73 -6.75 1.07 -20.86
CA ALA A 73 -7.57 -0.13 -21.11
C ALA A 73 -8.97 0.03 -20.50
N SER A 74 -9.93 -0.79 -20.93
CA SER A 74 -11.28 -0.83 -20.35
C SER A 74 -11.32 -1.34 -18.91
N THR A 75 -10.23 -1.97 -18.43
CA THR A 75 -10.05 -2.46 -17.06
C THR A 75 -8.76 -1.92 -16.46
N TYR A 76 -8.73 -1.81 -15.13
CA TYR A 76 -7.55 -1.39 -14.41
C TYR A 76 -7.32 -2.23 -13.16
N LYS A 77 -6.06 -2.56 -12.87
CA LYS A 77 -5.63 -3.27 -11.66
C LYS A 77 -4.96 -2.29 -10.73
N PHE A 78 -5.68 -1.85 -9.70
CA PHE A 78 -5.16 -0.94 -8.70
C PHE A 78 -4.44 -1.73 -7.60
N SER A 79 -3.21 -1.36 -7.29
CA SER A 79 -2.42 -1.88 -6.18
C SER A 79 -1.43 -0.83 -5.72
N GLN A 80 -1.23 -0.71 -4.40
CA GLN A 80 -0.31 0.27 -3.84
C GLN A 80 0.55 -0.35 -2.72
N PRO A 81 1.84 0.00 -2.66
CA PRO A 81 2.73 -0.44 -1.59
C PRO A 81 2.62 0.42 -0.32
N LYS A 82 2.05 1.62 -0.39
CA LYS A 82 1.89 2.54 0.73
C LYS A 82 0.45 2.58 1.21
N THR A 83 0.26 2.74 2.52
CA THR A 83 -1.05 2.97 3.11
C THR A 83 -1.57 4.36 2.76
N GLY A 84 -2.89 4.52 2.71
CA GLY A 84 -3.51 5.81 2.42
C GLY A 84 -4.82 5.70 1.67
N GLU A 85 -5.39 6.84 1.34
CA GLU A 85 -6.54 6.98 0.48
C GLU A 85 -6.08 7.49 -0.89
N TYR A 86 -6.61 6.87 -1.94
CA TYR A 86 -6.23 7.14 -3.33
C TYR A 86 -7.47 7.44 -4.14
N VAL A 87 -7.46 8.54 -4.88
CA VAL A 87 -8.54 8.89 -5.79
C VAL A 87 -8.27 8.27 -7.15
N ILE A 88 -9.13 7.32 -7.54
CA ILE A 88 -9.08 6.66 -8.84
C ILE A 88 -10.09 7.36 -9.76
N GLY A 89 -9.61 7.94 -10.85
CA GLY A 89 -10.43 8.58 -11.87
C GLY A 89 -10.55 7.69 -13.11
N LEU A 90 -11.72 7.77 -13.75
CA LEU A 90 -11.98 7.18 -15.05
C LEU A 90 -12.61 8.25 -15.95
N ALA A 91 -11.99 8.50 -17.09
CA ALA A 91 -12.59 9.26 -18.19
C ALA A 91 -12.85 8.30 -19.37
N VAL A 92 -14.03 8.44 -19.98
CA VAL A 92 -14.40 7.68 -21.17
C VAL A 92 -14.89 8.66 -22.23
N SER A 93 -14.36 8.55 -23.43
CA SER A 93 -14.81 9.31 -24.58
C SER A 93 -15.14 8.39 -25.75
N ASP A 94 -16.13 8.76 -26.53
CA ASP A 94 -16.49 8.06 -27.77
C ASP A 94 -15.95 8.79 -29.02
N ASP A 95 -16.22 8.23 -30.19
CA ASP A 95 -15.86 8.81 -31.47
C ASP A 95 -16.85 9.88 -31.96
N LYS A 96 -17.93 10.15 -31.21
CA LYS A 96 -18.93 11.19 -31.48
C LYS A 96 -18.70 12.48 -30.71
N GLY A 97 -17.69 12.49 -29.80
CA GLY A 97 -17.28 13.64 -29.01
C GLY A 97 -17.88 13.72 -27.62
N GLU A 98 -18.59 12.67 -27.15
CA GLU A 98 -18.98 12.56 -25.75
C GLU A 98 -17.76 12.30 -24.87
N ASN A 99 -17.72 12.93 -23.70
CA ASN A 99 -16.66 12.75 -22.71
C ASN A 99 -17.27 12.74 -21.31
N LEU A 100 -17.21 11.59 -20.66
CA LEU A 100 -17.77 11.36 -19.32
C LEU A 100 -16.63 11.03 -18.34
N GLN A 101 -16.79 11.48 -17.10
CA GLN A 101 -15.79 11.25 -16.06
C GLN A 101 -16.47 10.83 -14.76
N THR A 102 -15.78 9.98 -14.02
CA THR A 102 -16.19 9.56 -12.68
C THR A 102 -14.96 9.29 -11.81
N THR A 103 -15.15 9.26 -10.51
CA THR A 103 -14.09 8.95 -9.55
C THR A 103 -14.59 8.03 -8.46
N MET A 104 -13.66 7.26 -7.86
CA MET A 104 -13.87 6.51 -6.63
C MET A 104 -12.68 6.70 -5.71
N THR A 105 -12.89 6.56 -4.41
CA THR A 105 -11.79 6.51 -3.44
C THR A 105 -11.55 5.07 -3.03
N ALA A 106 -10.29 4.62 -3.16
CA ALA A 106 -9.81 3.35 -2.62
C ALA A 106 -8.95 3.62 -1.38
N LYS A 107 -9.13 2.81 -0.33
CA LYS A 107 -8.32 2.86 0.89
C LYS A 107 -7.37 1.66 0.93
N VAL A 108 -6.09 1.92 1.17
CA VAL A 108 -5.06 0.90 1.36
C VAL A 108 -4.66 0.86 2.84
N GLU A 109 -4.84 -0.29 3.47
CA GLU A 109 -4.53 -0.50 4.90
C GLU A 109 -3.27 -1.33 5.09
N GLY A 110 -2.66 -1.22 6.28
CA GLY A 110 -1.46 -1.97 6.62
C GLY A 110 -1.69 -3.49 6.58
N ARG A 111 -0.84 -4.21 5.87
CA ARG A 111 -0.92 -5.67 5.69
C ARG A 111 -0.32 -6.46 6.84
N PHE A 112 0.68 -5.91 7.52
CA PHE A 112 1.66 -6.68 8.29
C PHE A 112 1.34 -6.76 9.79
N GLY A 113 0.15 -6.34 10.21
CA GLY A 113 -0.22 -6.29 11.63
C GLY A 113 -0.54 -7.64 12.29
N LYS A 114 -0.76 -8.72 11.52
CA LYS A 114 -1.14 -10.05 12.05
C LYS A 114 -0.38 -11.15 11.34
N GLY A 115 0.67 -11.67 11.97
CA GLY A 115 1.52 -12.70 11.40
C GLY A 115 2.85 -12.81 12.11
N ALA A 116 3.84 -13.37 11.42
CA ALA A 116 5.21 -13.51 11.89
C ALA A 116 6.19 -12.88 10.90
N PHE A 117 7.25 -12.28 11.42
CA PHE A 117 8.36 -11.80 10.63
C PHE A 117 9.55 -12.74 10.74
N ILE A 118 10.21 -12.98 9.63
CA ILE A 118 11.46 -13.71 9.52
C ILE A 118 12.49 -12.73 8.96
N LEU A 119 13.45 -12.34 9.81
CA LEU A 119 14.58 -11.52 9.41
C LEU A 119 15.68 -12.42 8.88
N ASN A 120 16.04 -12.25 7.63
CA ASN A 120 17.15 -12.95 7.00
C ASN A 120 18.40 -12.08 7.08
N GLU A 121 19.51 -12.67 7.53
CA GLU A 121 20.75 -11.94 7.75
C GLU A 121 21.34 -11.36 6.45
N GLY A 122 21.20 -12.07 5.33
CA GLY A 122 22.00 -11.83 4.14
C GLY A 122 23.41 -12.38 4.31
N ASN A 123 24.37 -11.84 3.58
CA ASN A 123 25.79 -12.22 3.75
C ASN A 123 26.71 -10.99 3.67
N MET A 124 27.90 -11.15 4.25
CA MET A 124 28.89 -10.06 4.34
C MET A 124 29.46 -9.66 2.97
N GLY A 125 29.42 -10.55 1.98
CA GLY A 125 30.05 -10.36 0.68
C GLY A 125 29.25 -9.46 -0.25
N ASN A 126 28.02 -9.83 -0.54
CA ASN A 126 27.24 -9.25 -1.64
C ASN A 126 25.72 -9.11 -1.40
N GLU A 127 25.19 -9.53 -0.25
CA GLU A 127 23.77 -9.52 0.02
C GLU A 127 23.42 -8.68 1.26
N THR A 128 22.39 -7.86 1.16
CA THR A 128 21.77 -7.20 2.31
C THR A 128 20.83 -8.15 3.03
N GLY A 129 20.42 -7.79 4.26
CA GLY A 129 19.34 -8.50 4.92
C GLY A 129 18.00 -8.33 4.19
N THR A 130 17.09 -9.27 4.40
CA THR A 130 15.71 -9.20 3.89
C THR A 130 14.72 -9.53 4.99
N LEU A 131 13.49 -9.06 4.83
CA LEU A 131 12.40 -9.33 5.76
C LEU A 131 11.29 -10.08 5.03
N THR A 132 10.97 -11.28 5.50
CA THR A 132 9.82 -12.07 5.04
C THR A 132 8.71 -11.96 6.08
N PHE A 133 7.50 -11.69 5.63
CA PHE A 133 6.30 -11.74 6.45
C PHE A 133 5.48 -12.98 6.12
N VAL A 134 4.97 -13.67 7.14
CA VAL A 134 4.05 -14.81 6.98
C VAL A 134 2.76 -14.49 7.72
N ASP A 135 1.65 -14.43 7.02
CA ASP A 135 0.36 -14.13 7.62
C ASP A 135 -0.22 -15.30 8.42
N SER A 136 -1.35 -15.09 9.09
CA SER A 136 -2.03 -16.11 9.90
C SER A 136 -2.57 -17.31 9.10
N LYS A 137 -2.59 -17.21 7.76
CA LYS A 137 -2.97 -18.31 6.85
C LYS A 137 -1.77 -19.06 6.28
N GLY A 138 -0.53 -18.64 6.66
CA GLY A 138 0.69 -19.21 6.15
C GLY A 138 1.14 -18.66 4.78
N ILE A 139 0.52 -17.58 4.31
CA ILE A 139 0.91 -16.94 3.04
C ILE A 139 2.13 -16.05 3.30
N ALA A 140 3.20 -16.30 2.58
CA ALA A 140 4.45 -15.56 2.71
C ALA A 140 4.53 -14.38 1.73
N VAL A 141 5.07 -13.26 2.22
CA VAL A 141 5.49 -12.10 1.42
C VAL A 141 6.99 -11.94 1.59
N ASP A 142 7.74 -12.43 0.61
CA ASP A 142 9.19 -12.27 0.60
C ASP A 142 9.61 -10.83 0.32
N SER A 143 10.77 -10.44 0.89
CA SER A 143 11.31 -9.09 0.74
C SER A 143 10.29 -8.00 1.05
N ALA A 144 9.46 -8.23 2.08
CA ALA A 144 8.31 -7.39 2.42
C ALA A 144 8.70 -5.91 2.60
N TYR A 145 9.81 -5.65 3.28
CA TYR A 145 10.32 -4.28 3.45
C TYR A 145 10.65 -3.62 2.11
N TYR A 146 11.36 -4.33 1.22
CA TYR A 146 11.70 -3.82 -0.11
C TYR A 146 10.45 -3.56 -0.97
N ARG A 147 9.47 -4.47 -0.92
CA ARG A 147 8.22 -4.28 -1.68
C ARG A 147 7.47 -3.00 -1.30
N VAL A 148 7.54 -2.63 -0.03
CA VAL A 148 6.89 -1.41 0.48
C VAL A 148 7.73 -0.15 0.20
N ASN A 149 9.05 -0.22 0.40
CA ASN A 149 9.90 0.98 0.44
C ASN A 149 10.76 1.19 -0.81
N GLN A 150 10.92 0.17 -1.65
CA GLN A 150 11.82 0.15 -2.82
C GLN A 150 13.28 0.44 -2.45
N THR A 151 13.64 0.16 -1.20
CA THR A 151 15.00 0.31 -0.65
C THR A 151 15.36 -0.93 0.14
N LEU A 152 16.66 -1.22 0.26
CA LEU A 152 17.16 -2.43 0.90
C LEU A 152 17.38 -2.20 2.40
N LEU A 153 17.25 -3.25 3.20
CA LEU A 153 17.73 -3.25 4.57
C LEU A 153 19.27 -3.20 4.61
N GLY A 154 19.83 -2.90 5.78
CA GLY A 154 21.27 -2.91 5.96
C GLY A 154 21.91 -4.28 5.69
N ASN A 155 23.22 -4.28 5.43
CA ASN A 155 23.97 -5.51 5.21
C ASN A 155 24.21 -6.23 6.55
N VAL A 156 24.05 -7.54 6.56
CA VAL A 156 24.16 -8.43 7.72
C VAL A 156 23.20 -8.02 8.85
N CYS A 157 21.90 -8.20 8.61
CA CYS A 157 20.87 -7.97 9.62
C CYS A 157 21.02 -8.94 10.78
N GLN A 158 20.94 -8.45 12.02
CA GLN A 158 21.24 -9.22 13.23
C GLN A 158 20.04 -9.36 14.17
N ASP A 159 19.23 -8.32 14.31
CA ASP A 159 18.14 -8.35 15.28
C ASP A 159 16.96 -7.51 14.80
N LEU A 160 15.78 -7.89 15.29
CA LEU A 160 14.50 -7.24 15.04
C LEU A 160 13.73 -7.14 16.35
N PHE A 161 13.23 -5.95 16.66
CA PHE A 161 12.41 -5.69 17.83
C PHE A 161 11.17 -4.88 17.43
N ILE A 162 10.03 -5.18 18.04
CA ILE A 162 8.77 -4.44 17.81
C ILE A 162 8.31 -3.87 19.14
N SER A 163 8.08 -2.56 19.20
CA SER A 163 7.48 -1.86 20.33
C SER A 163 6.67 -0.67 19.82
N ASP A 164 5.52 -0.43 20.41
CA ASP A 164 4.66 0.74 20.15
C ASP A 164 4.39 0.98 18.65
N ASN A 165 4.05 -0.09 17.95
CA ASN A 165 3.79 -0.10 16.50
C ASN A 165 5.00 0.32 15.64
N LYS A 166 6.19 0.35 16.21
CA LYS A 166 7.46 0.54 15.50
C LYS A 166 8.24 -0.76 15.43
N MET A 167 8.84 -0.99 14.29
CA MET A 167 9.77 -2.08 14.03
C MET A 167 11.18 -1.51 13.92
N TYR A 168 12.10 -2.06 14.70
CA TYR A 168 13.51 -1.71 14.73
C TYR A 168 14.31 -2.86 14.15
N ILE A 169 15.06 -2.64 13.08
CA ILE A 169 15.88 -3.65 12.42
C ILE A 169 17.33 -3.21 12.47
N LEU A 170 18.17 -4.03 13.08
CA LEU A 170 19.58 -3.76 13.27
C LEU A 170 20.44 -4.57 12.29
N SER A 171 21.41 -3.92 11.65
CA SER A 171 22.41 -4.55 10.78
C SER A 171 23.83 -4.24 11.25
N GLN A 172 24.81 -5.10 10.93
CA GLN A 172 26.21 -4.91 11.35
C GLN A 172 26.97 -3.93 10.47
N ASN A 173 26.73 -3.97 9.16
CA ASN A 173 27.56 -3.28 8.17
C ASN A 173 26.82 -2.12 7.48
N GLY A 174 25.63 -1.78 7.92
CA GLY A 174 24.89 -0.60 7.44
C GLY A 174 24.75 -0.55 5.93
N ALA A 175 25.23 0.54 5.33
CA ALA A 175 25.06 0.85 3.90
C ALA A 175 25.89 -0.03 2.95
N LYS A 176 26.66 -0.99 3.45
CA LYS A 176 27.43 -1.91 2.61
C LYS A 176 26.51 -2.69 1.66
N ASN A 177 26.97 -2.94 0.45
CA ASN A 177 26.24 -3.66 -0.62
C ASN A 177 24.90 -3.01 -1.03
N GLY A 178 24.77 -1.69 -0.85
CA GLY A 178 23.57 -0.94 -1.20
C GLY A 178 22.48 -0.93 -0.15
N GLY A 179 22.78 -1.40 1.08
CA GLY A 179 21.87 -1.25 2.22
C GLY A 179 21.70 0.20 2.66
N GLU A 180 20.67 0.51 3.42
CA GLU A 180 20.39 1.89 3.81
C GLU A 180 21.10 2.36 5.08
N GLY A 181 21.40 1.47 6.04
CA GLY A 181 22.04 1.89 7.27
C GLY A 181 22.10 0.80 8.35
N LEU A 182 22.66 1.15 9.51
CA LEU A 182 22.82 0.22 10.65
C LEU A 182 21.50 -0.07 11.35
N LEU A 183 20.65 0.93 11.52
CA LEU A 183 19.36 0.80 12.18
C LEU A 183 18.27 1.38 11.28
N THR A 184 17.31 0.54 10.94
CA THR A 184 16.10 0.94 10.24
C THR A 184 14.91 0.93 11.19
N ILE A 185 14.16 2.03 11.24
CA ILE A 185 12.89 2.13 11.94
C ILE A 185 11.76 2.21 10.93
N ALA A 186 10.78 1.35 11.07
CA ALA A 186 9.60 1.28 10.21
C ALA A 186 8.33 1.11 11.06
N ASN A 187 7.18 1.45 10.49
CA ASN A 187 5.89 1.13 11.08
C ASN A 187 5.68 -0.40 11.08
N ALA A 188 5.30 -0.99 12.20
CA ALA A 188 5.21 -2.44 12.33
C ALA A 188 4.03 -3.06 11.56
N THR A 189 2.99 -2.28 11.24
CA THR A 189 1.79 -2.76 10.53
C THR A 189 1.82 -2.49 9.04
N SER A 190 2.53 -1.44 8.60
CA SER A 190 2.63 -1.07 7.19
C SER A 190 4.03 -1.31 6.60
N LEU A 191 5.05 -1.56 7.43
CA LEU A 191 6.46 -1.59 7.06
C LEU A 191 6.97 -0.32 6.35
N GLU A 192 6.21 0.76 6.38
CA GLU A 192 6.66 2.03 5.85
C GLU A 192 7.83 2.56 6.65
N LYS A 193 8.91 2.89 5.95
CA LYS A 193 10.12 3.41 6.55
C LYS A 193 9.85 4.77 7.20
N GLU A 194 10.22 4.88 8.47
CA GLU A 194 10.14 6.14 9.23
C GLU A 194 11.52 6.80 9.30
N LYS A 195 12.55 6.02 9.63
CA LYS A 195 13.90 6.56 9.82
C LYS A 195 14.99 5.52 9.58
N VAL A 196 16.16 5.99 9.20
CA VAL A 196 17.38 5.19 9.13
C VAL A 196 18.50 5.94 9.82
N TYR A 197 19.28 5.21 10.64
CA TYR A 197 20.50 5.69 11.25
C TYR A 197 21.67 4.92 10.66
N ASP A 198 22.69 5.67 10.26
CA ASP A 198 23.99 5.11 9.92
C ASP A 198 25.04 5.80 10.79
N ASN A 199 25.64 5.03 11.69
CA ASN A 199 26.49 5.56 12.73
C ASN A 199 27.84 4.82 12.76
N THR A 200 28.92 5.58 12.69
CA THR A 200 30.29 5.04 12.67
C THR A 200 30.86 4.76 14.05
N THR A 201 30.16 5.14 15.13
CA THR A 201 30.59 4.89 16.52
C THR A 201 30.38 3.43 16.92
N LEU A 202 29.28 2.81 16.41
CA LEU A 202 28.97 1.42 16.70
C LEU A 202 29.93 0.48 15.96
N SER A 203 30.43 -0.51 16.68
CA SER A 203 31.33 -1.54 16.16
C SER A 203 30.65 -2.90 16.17
N TRP A 204 30.25 -3.38 15.00
CA TRP A 204 29.59 -4.68 14.83
C TRP A 204 28.38 -4.87 15.76
N PRO A 205 27.37 -3.98 15.68
CA PRO A 205 26.19 -4.10 16.50
C PRO A 205 25.44 -5.40 16.21
N SER A 206 24.86 -6.01 17.24
CA SER A 206 24.35 -7.37 17.14
C SER A 206 22.98 -7.59 17.74
N ASN A 207 22.62 -6.84 18.77
CA ASN A 207 21.34 -7.02 19.47
C ASN A 207 20.78 -5.66 19.88
N LEU A 208 19.46 -5.59 19.96
CA LEU A 208 18.78 -4.38 20.40
C LEU A 208 17.63 -4.70 21.37
N ALA A 209 17.27 -3.71 22.18
CA ALA A 209 16.10 -3.73 23.03
C ALA A 209 15.53 -2.31 23.14
N VAL A 210 14.23 -2.19 23.28
CA VAL A 210 13.53 -0.91 23.46
C VAL A 210 12.92 -0.88 24.85
N VAL A 211 13.19 0.19 25.59
CA VAL A 211 12.61 0.47 26.92
C VAL A 211 12.15 1.92 26.94
N GLY A 212 10.83 2.13 26.92
CA GLY A 212 10.25 3.47 26.73
C GLY A 212 10.70 4.07 25.39
N GLU A 213 11.24 5.27 25.40
CA GLU A 213 11.74 5.97 24.21
C GLU A 213 13.21 5.65 23.90
N ASN A 214 13.87 4.89 24.77
CA ASN A 214 15.30 4.56 24.63
C ASN A 214 15.51 3.25 23.89
N LEU A 215 16.41 3.26 22.94
CA LEU A 215 16.86 2.09 22.21
C LEU A 215 18.26 1.69 22.71
N TYR A 216 18.40 0.49 23.25
CA TYR A 216 19.64 -0.05 23.70
C TYR A 216 20.23 -0.95 22.61
N ILE A 217 21.48 -0.70 22.21
CA ILE A 217 22.19 -1.43 21.14
C ILE A 217 23.45 -2.02 21.72
N ARG A 218 23.54 -3.34 21.70
CA ARG A 218 24.77 -4.07 22.05
C ARG A 218 25.70 -4.13 20.85
N ASP A 219 26.95 -3.75 21.02
CA ASP A 219 28.02 -3.89 20.05
C ASP A 219 29.27 -4.58 20.63
N ASN A 220 30.43 -4.59 19.93
CA ASN A 220 31.64 -5.20 20.43
C ASN A 220 32.26 -4.49 21.64
N ASN A 221 31.92 -3.23 21.88
CA ASN A 221 32.46 -2.47 23.00
C ASN A 221 31.63 -2.61 24.28
N GLY A 222 30.33 -2.87 24.13
CA GLY A 222 29.37 -2.94 25.23
C GLY A 222 27.95 -2.59 24.76
N VAL A 223 27.23 -1.80 25.53
CA VAL A 223 25.88 -1.33 25.20
C VAL A 223 25.87 0.18 25.04
N TYR A 224 25.23 0.63 24.01
CA TYR A 224 24.89 2.04 23.79
C TYR A 224 23.40 2.26 23.90
N MET A 225 23.02 3.40 24.43
CA MET A 225 21.66 3.91 24.44
C MET A 225 21.53 4.97 23.35
N LEU A 226 20.60 4.79 22.45
CA LEU A 226 20.18 5.78 21.47
C LEU A 226 18.87 6.42 21.95
N ASP A 227 18.91 7.70 22.24
CA ASP A 227 17.69 8.51 22.39
C ASP A 227 17.16 8.83 20.98
N THR A 228 16.02 8.27 20.63
CA THR A 228 15.45 8.42 19.28
C THR A 228 14.88 9.80 19.00
N SER A 229 14.67 10.61 20.05
CA SER A 229 14.16 11.98 19.93
C SER A 229 15.28 13.00 19.65
N THR A 230 16.41 12.84 20.34
CA THR A 230 17.59 13.73 20.21
C THR A 230 18.68 13.19 19.29
N GLU A 231 18.59 11.92 18.90
CA GLU A 231 19.60 11.17 18.11
C GLU A 231 20.95 11.03 18.80
N VAL A 232 20.99 11.24 20.09
CA VAL A 232 22.22 11.12 20.89
C VAL A 232 22.46 9.67 21.24
N LEU A 233 23.66 9.18 20.89
CA LEU A 233 24.15 7.85 21.22
C LEU A 233 25.10 7.98 22.44
N THR A 234 24.77 7.31 23.53
CA THR A 234 25.53 7.34 24.78
C THR A 234 25.97 5.95 25.19
N PHE A 235 27.23 5.75 25.52
CA PHE A 235 27.72 4.47 26.06
C PHE A 235 27.17 4.25 27.48
N VAL A 236 26.70 3.04 27.75
CA VAL A 236 26.17 2.64 29.06
C VAL A 236 27.34 2.11 29.90
N GLU A 237 27.78 2.88 30.88
CA GLU A 237 28.90 2.48 31.76
C GLU A 237 28.63 1.15 32.47
N GLY A 238 29.70 0.34 32.65
CA GLY A 238 29.62 -0.98 33.25
C GLY A 238 29.25 -2.12 32.31
N THR A 239 28.94 -1.84 31.04
CA THR A 239 28.53 -2.85 30.05
C THR A 239 29.68 -3.32 29.15
N LYS A 240 30.93 -2.87 29.41
CA LYS A 240 32.08 -3.32 28.65
C LYS A 240 32.24 -4.84 28.71
N GLY A 241 32.32 -5.47 27.54
CA GLY A 241 32.42 -6.92 27.44
C GLY A 241 31.09 -7.68 27.55
N ALA A 242 29.96 -6.97 27.47
CA ALA A 242 28.65 -7.60 27.38
C ALA A 242 28.61 -8.67 26.29
N LEU A 243 28.07 -9.83 26.62
CA LEU A 243 28.01 -10.98 25.70
C LEU A 243 27.10 -10.71 24.50
N LYS A 244 27.40 -11.37 23.38
CA LYS A 244 26.53 -11.32 22.18
C LYS A 244 25.29 -12.23 22.38
N ASN A 245 24.45 -11.84 23.32
CA ASN A 245 23.18 -12.49 23.60
C ASN A 245 22.05 -11.49 23.42
N ARG A 246 20.84 -12.01 23.13
CA ARG A 246 19.65 -11.20 23.05
C ARG A 246 19.33 -10.59 24.41
N MET A 247 19.12 -9.29 24.46
CA MET A 247 18.70 -8.58 25.66
C MET A 247 17.25 -8.94 26.01
N ALA A 248 16.98 -9.13 27.29
CA ALA A 248 15.62 -9.33 27.80
C ALA A 248 15.07 -7.99 28.33
N VAL A 249 13.81 -7.71 28.04
CA VAL A 249 13.09 -6.54 28.57
C VAL A 249 12.05 -7.00 29.56
N VAL A 250 12.08 -6.44 30.77
CA VAL A 250 11.10 -6.71 31.82
C VAL A 250 10.69 -5.36 32.44
N GLY A 251 9.46 -4.95 32.20
CA GLY A 251 8.98 -3.63 32.61
C GLY A 251 9.82 -2.50 31.99
N ASP A 252 10.40 -1.68 32.84
CA ASP A 252 11.24 -0.53 32.49
C ASP A 252 12.74 -0.83 32.43
N LYS A 253 13.13 -2.11 32.31
CA LYS A 253 14.53 -2.56 32.40
C LYS A 253 14.91 -3.45 31.23
N ALA A 254 16.11 -3.20 30.69
CA ALA A 254 16.82 -4.13 29.80
C ALA A 254 17.88 -4.90 30.58
N PHE A 255 17.98 -6.21 30.35
CA PHE A 255 19.00 -7.09 30.94
C PHE A 255 19.91 -7.58 29.81
N VAL A 256 21.22 -7.46 30.03
CA VAL A 256 22.30 -7.81 29.09
C VAL A 256 23.06 -9.02 29.59
#